data_3ba0f291bf2f4ffc2df7193c981c6913
#
_entry.id   3ba0f291bf2f4ffc2df7193c981c6913
#
_cell.length_a   1.000
_cell.length_b   1.000
_cell.length_c   1.000
_cell.angle_alpha   90.00
_cell.angle_beta   90.00
_cell.angle_gamma   90.00
#
_symmetry.space_group_name_H-M   'P 1'
#
loop_
_entity.id
_entity.type
_entity.pdbx_description
1 polymer ?
#
loop_
_entity_poly.entity_id
_entity_poly.type
_entity_poly.pdbx_seq_one_letter_code
_entity_poly.pdbx_strand_id
1 'polypeptide(L)'
;MNDVYNDSAMKGQKLKVAGFGFRSETPLASLAQALDQLIELYGAIHRLAAAHSMLPLVQQLGQLRSLEVIAVADAELSSAPTLTHSARSMQARGTGSVAEAVALLAAGPGATLLGPRLISADRQATIAVAEGPRGMTE
;
A
#
# COMPACT_ATOMS: atom_id res chain seq x y z
N MET A 1 -0.12 19.05 29.64
CA MET A 1 -0.30 18.64 29.38
C MET A 1 -0.54 18.46 28.08
N ASN A 2 -0.21 18.96 27.30
CA ASN A 2 -0.40 18.79 26.07
C ASN A 2 0.25 17.69 25.45
N ASP A 3 1.43 17.27 25.85
CA ASP A 3 2.08 16.16 25.34
C ASP A 3 1.29 14.93 25.50
N VAL A 4 0.73 14.75 26.64
CA VAL A 4 -0.10 13.61 26.87
C VAL A 4 -1.28 13.62 25.96
N TYR A 5 -1.85 14.77 25.77
CA TYR A 5 -2.98 14.91 24.92
C TYR A 5 -2.62 14.57 23.49
N ASN A 6 -1.48 15.03 23.02
CA ASN A 6 -1.08 14.77 21.68
C ASN A 6 -0.79 13.29 21.49
N ASP A 7 -0.19 12.66 22.45
CA ASP A 7 0.08 11.25 22.36
C ASP A 7 -1.20 10.46 22.22
N SER A 8 -2.20 10.83 22.97
CA SER A 8 -3.45 10.14 22.88
C SER A 8 -4.06 10.26 21.50
N ALA A 9 -4.01 11.44 20.94
CA ALA A 9 -4.55 11.65 19.61
C ALA A 9 -3.79 10.83 18.60
N MET A 10 -2.49 10.75 18.73
CA MET A 10 -1.71 9.98 17.80
C MET A 10 -1.98 8.51 17.93
N LYS A 11 -2.16 8.03 19.13
CA LYS A 11 -2.44 6.63 19.33
C LYS A 11 -3.74 6.23 18.70
N GLY A 12 -4.71 7.10 18.68
CA GLY A 12 -5.98 6.77 18.12
C GLY A 12 -6.05 6.90 16.62
N GLN A 13 -5.00 7.45 16.01
CA GLN A 13 -5.04 7.65 14.60
C GLN A 13 -4.57 6.44 13.87
N LYS A 14 -5.25 6.10 12.83
CA LYS A 14 -4.82 5.05 11.93
C LYS A 14 -4.10 5.67 10.77
N LEU A 15 -3.08 5.00 10.29
CA LEU A 15 -2.31 5.50 9.16
C LEU A 15 -2.70 4.80 7.89
N LYS A 16 -2.61 5.52 6.79
CA LYS A 16 -2.93 4.98 5.48
C LYS A 16 -1.68 4.51 4.79
N VAL A 17 -1.69 3.27 4.34
CA VAL A 17 -0.57 2.66 3.65
C VAL A 17 -1.01 2.31 2.24
N ALA A 18 -0.25 2.77 1.26
CA ALA A 18 -0.55 2.49 -0.15
C ALA A 18 0.31 1.32 -0.62
N GLY A 19 -0.34 0.27 -1.09
CA GLY A 19 0.35 -0.90 -1.61
C GLY A 19 0.30 -0.92 -3.12
N PHE A 20 1.36 -1.39 -3.74
CA PHE A 20 1.51 -1.39 -5.18
C PHE A 20 1.60 -2.78 -5.78
N GLY A 21 1.07 -2.92 -7.00
CA GLY A 21 1.26 -4.11 -7.82
C GLY A 21 1.55 -3.67 -9.23
N PHE A 22 2.56 -4.28 -9.88
CA PHE A 22 2.92 -3.89 -11.23
C PHE A 22 3.87 -4.91 -11.83
N ARG A 23 4.12 -4.77 -13.12
CA ARG A 23 5.05 -5.64 -13.81
C ARG A 23 6.44 -5.05 -13.77
N SER A 24 7.43 -5.89 -14.00
CA SER A 24 8.83 -5.48 -13.87
C SER A 24 9.23 -4.32 -14.78
N GLU A 25 8.55 -4.16 -15.91
CA GLU A 25 8.91 -3.09 -16.84
C GLU A 25 8.14 -1.81 -16.64
N THR A 26 7.36 -1.72 -15.59
CA THR A 26 6.54 -0.55 -15.34
C THR A 26 7.43 0.66 -15.04
N PRO A 27 7.17 1.80 -15.67
CA PRO A 27 7.98 3.01 -15.38
C PRO A 27 7.61 3.61 -14.04
N LEU A 28 8.55 4.30 -13.43
CA LEU A 28 8.32 4.99 -12.17
C LEU A 28 7.17 5.98 -12.28
N ALA A 29 7.02 6.63 -13.43
CA ALA A 29 5.95 7.60 -13.62
C ALA A 29 4.56 6.99 -13.44
N SER A 30 4.41 5.71 -13.79
CA SER A 30 3.12 5.03 -13.61
C SER A 30 2.78 4.90 -12.14
N LEU A 31 3.77 4.59 -11.32
CA LEU A 31 3.56 4.49 -9.88
C LEU A 31 3.23 5.86 -9.29
N ALA A 32 3.94 6.89 -9.72
CA ALA A 32 3.67 8.24 -9.23
C ALA A 32 2.27 8.69 -9.59
N GLN A 33 1.84 8.38 -10.81
CA GLN A 33 0.51 8.73 -11.26
C GLN A 33 -0.55 8.00 -10.43
N ALA A 34 -0.34 6.71 -10.18
CA ALA A 34 -1.28 5.94 -9.38
C ALA A 34 -1.38 6.51 -7.97
N LEU A 35 -0.26 6.89 -7.39
CA LEU A 35 -0.27 7.46 -6.05
C LEU A 35 -1.04 8.77 -6.02
N ASP A 36 -0.85 9.63 -7.02
CA ASP A 36 -1.58 10.89 -7.08
C ASP A 36 -3.08 10.66 -7.19
N GLN A 37 -3.49 9.67 -7.96
CA GLN A 37 -4.91 9.33 -8.06
C GLN A 37 -5.46 8.87 -6.71
N LEU A 38 -4.69 8.08 -6.01
CA LEU A 38 -5.12 7.57 -4.71
C LEU A 38 -5.26 8.70 -3.71
N ILE A 39 -4.31 9.63 -3.72
CA ILE A 39 -4.34 10.76 -2.80
C ILE A 39 -5.55 11.64 -3.07
N GLU A 40 -5.90 11.82 -4.33
CA GLU A 40 -7.09 12.59 -4.67
C GLU A 40 -8.33 11.96 -4.10
N LEU A 41 -8.37 10.65 -4.10
CA LEU A 41 -9.57 9.94 -3.68
C LEU A 41 -9.66 9.76 -2.16
N TYR A 42 -8.55 9.47 -1.52
CA TYR A 42 -8.56 9.09 -0.12
C TYR A 42 -7.81 10.04 0.81
N GLY A 43 -7.13 11.02 0.25
CA GLY A 43 -6.38 11.97 1.07
C GLY A 43 -4.95 11.52 1.32
N ALA A 44 -4.31 12.11 2.29
CA ALA A 44 -2.88 11.90 2.54
C ALA A 44 -2.53 10.44 2.79
N ILE A 45 -1.44 10.00 2.19
CA ILE A 45 -0.90 8.67 2.39
C ILE A 45 0.34 8.80 3.27
N HIS A 46 0.46 7.95 4.26
CA HIS A 46 1.54 8.07 5.24
C HIS A 46 2.72 7.17 4.95
N ARG A 47 2.49 6.03 4.31
CA ARG A 47 3.55 5.08 3.98
C ARG A 47 3.23 4.37 2.68
N LEU A 48 4.27 3.88 2.02
CA LEU A 48 4.11 3.06 0.84
C LEU A 48 4.51 1.63 1.19
N ALA A 49 4.07 0.67 0.40
CA ALA A 49 4.41 -0.72 0.64
C ALA A 49 4.51 -1.49 -0.67
N ALA A 50 5.36 -2.48 -0.70
CA ALA A 50 5.53 -3.31 -1.87
C ALA A 50 5.99 -4.69 -1.47
N ALA A 51 5.64 -5.70 -2.27
CA ALA A 51 6.20 -7.02 -2.12
C ALA A 51 7.71 -6.93 -2.33
N HIS A 52 8.45 -7.78 -1.64
CA HIS A 52 9.90 -7.73 -1.69
C HIS A 52 10.42 -7.77 -3.13
N SER A 53 9.77 -8.55 -3.99
CA SER A 53 10.20 -8.66 -5.38
C SER A 53 9.96 -7.38 -6.19
N MET A 54 9.15 -6.47 -5.68
CA MET A 54 8.83 -5.23 -6.38
C MET A 54 9.40 -4.00 -5.66
N LEU A 55 10.17 -4.24 -4.63
CA LEU A 55 10.59 -3.17 -3.73
C LEU A 55 11.41 -2.04 -4.37
N PRO A 56 12.39 -2.33 -5.25
CA PRO A 56 13.26 -1.25 -5.73
C PRO A 56 12.54 -0.07 -6.35
N LEU A 57 11.56 -0.32 -7.19
CA LEU A 57 10.87 0.77 -7.86
C LEU A 57 10.03 1.60 -6.88
N VAL A 58 9.38 0.92 -5.93
CA VAL A 58 8.59 1.62 -4.94
C VAL A 58 9.49 2.42 -4.00
N GLN A 59 10.69 1.92 -3.73
CA GLN A 59 11.64 2.69 -2.93
C GLN A 59 12.06 3.98 -3.64
N GLN A 60 12.20 3.94 -4.95
CA GLN A 60 12.49 5.15 -5.70
C GLN A 60 11.36 6.16 -5.54
N LEU A 61 10.12 5.70 -5.61
CA LEU A 61 8.98 6.58 -5.42
C LEU A 61 8.96 7.15 -4.00
N GLY A 62 9.27 6.30 -3.02
CA GLY A 62 9.32 6.76 -1.64
C GLY A 62 10.33 7.88 -1.44
N GLN A 63 11.48 7.76 -2.08
CA GLN A 63 12.49 8.81 -2.01
C GLN A 63 11.99 10.10 -2.64
N LEU A 64 11.32 9.99 -3.77
CA LEU A 64 10.79 11.17 -4.44
C LEU A 64 9.74 11.89 -3.61
N ARG A 65 8.96 11.15 -2.88
CA ARG A 65 7.84 11.72 -2.14
C ARG A 65 8.09 11.84 -0.65
N SER A 66 9.27 11.48 -0.21
CA SER A 66 9.66 11.53 1.20
C SER A 66 8.73 10.67 2.06
N LEU A 67 8.44 9.48 1.57
CA LEU A 67 7.60 8.53 2.28
C LEU A 67 8.37 7.26 2.57
N GLU A 68 8.13 6.71 3.74
CA GLU A 68 8.75 5.45 4.13
C GLU A 68 8.11 4.31 3.34
N VAL A 69 8.91 3.30 2.98
CA VAL A 69 8.42 2.16 2.24
C VAL A 69 8.57 0.90 3.09
N ILE A 70 7.50 0.14 3.18
CA ILE A 70 7.47 -1.09 3.95
C ILE A 70 7.57 -2.26 2.99
N ALA A 71 8.49 -3.18 3.26
CA ALA A 71 8.64 -4.38 2.44
C ALA A 71 7.76 -5.49 3.00
N VAL A 72 7.08 -6.20 2.12
CA VAL A 72 6.23 -7.32 2.51
C VAL A 72 6.77 -8.58 1.85
N ALA A 73 6.90 -9.65 2.61
CA ALA A 73 7.42 -10.89 2.06
C ALA A 73 6.44 -11.45 1.03
N ASP A 74 6.96 -11.85 -0.12
CA ASP A 74 6.13 -12.38 -1.19
C ASP A 74 5.33 -13.60 -0.71
N ALA A 75 5.90 -14.40 0.16
CA ALA A 75 5.25 -15.61 0.64
C ALA A 75 4.00 -15.32 1.47
N GLU A 76 3.84 -14.10 1.96
CA GLU A 76 2.68 -13.76 2.79
C GLU A 76 1.50 -13.25 1.99
N LEU A 77 1.67 -13.01 0.71
CA LEU A 77 0.60 -12.40 -0.07
C LEU A 77 -0.70 -13.20 -0.07
N SER A 78 -0.59 -14.50 -0.08
CA SER A 78 -1.79 -15.33 -0.15
C SER A 78 -2.59 -15.33 1.15
N SER A 79 -2.02 -14.84 2.23
CA SER A 79 -2.71 -14.85 3.51
C SER A 79 -3.64 -13.66 3.71
N ALA A 80 -3.55 -12.64 2.88
CA ALA A 80 -4.35 -11.45 3.06
C ALA A 80 -5.67 -11.55 2.30
N PRO A 81 -6.80 -11.20 2.94
CA PRO A 81 -8.07 -11.18 2.22
C PRO A 81 -8.15 -9.95 1.33
N THR A 82 -8.43 -10.14 0.05
CA THR A 82 -8.48 -9.02 -0.89
C THR A 82 -9.89 -8.82 -1.39
N LEU A 83 -10.20 -7.59 -1.81
CA LEU A 83 -11.50 -7.27 -2.37
C LEU A 83 -11.56 -7.62 -3.85
N THR A 84 -10.44 -7.53 -4.53
CA THR A 84 -10.35 -7.85 -5.95
C THR A 84 -9.85 -9.28 -6.13
N HIS A 85 -10.46 -10.00 -7.03
CA HIS A 85 -10.06 -11.38 -7.31
C HIS A 85 -9.67 -11.53 -8.77
N SER A 86 -8.43 -11.17 -9.09
CA SER A 86 -7.90 -11.27 -10.42
C SER A 86 -7.33 -12.66 -10.67
N ALA A 87 -7.77 -13.33 -11.72
CA ALA A 87 -7.27 -14.67 -12.04
C ALA A 87 -5.77 -14.64 -12.32
N ARG A 88 -5.32 -13.59 -12.99
CA ARG A 88 -3.90 -13.46 -13.30
C ARG A 88 -3.08 -13.35 -12.03
N SER A 89 -3.53 -12.51 -11.09
CA SER A 89 -2.82 -12.31 -9.84
C SER A 89 -2.82 -13.58 -9.01
N MET A 90 -3.94 -14.30 -8.98
CA MET A 90 -4.02 -15.56 -8.27
C MET A 90 -3.04 -16.57 -8.80
N GLN A 91 -2.93 -16.69 -10.12
CA GLN A 91 -2.02 -17.63 -10.72
C GLN A 91 -0.56 -17.25 -10.49
N ALA A 92 -0.26 -15.98 -10.59
CA ALA A 92 1.12 -15.54 -10.49
C ALA A 92 1.62 -15.38 -9.07
N ARG A 93 0.76 -14.93 -8.17
CA ARG A 93 1.19 -14.57 -6.82
C ARG A 93 0.40 -15.19 -5.70
N GLY A 94 -0.61 -15.97 -6.01
CA GLY A 94 -1.41 -16.62 -4.99
C GLY A 94 -2.34 -15.69 -4.25
N THR A 95 -2.63 -14.53 -4.82
CA THR A 95 -3.56 -13.58 -4.21
C THR A 95 -4.41 -12.93 -5.26
N GLY A 96 -5.61 -12.50 -4.90
CA GLY A 96 -6.51 -11.85 -5.82
C GLY A 96 -6.03 -10.48 -6.28
N SER A 97 -5.22 -9.81 -5.48
CA SER A 97 -4.68 -8.51 -5.84
C SER A 97 -3.43 -8.24 -5.02
N VAL A 98 -2.31 -8.11 -5.69
CA VAL A 98 -1.05 -7.84 -5.00
C VAL A 98 -1.11 -6.50 -4.28
N ALA A 99 -1.65 -5.47 -4.93
CA ALA A 99 -1.72 -4.14 -4.32
C ALA A 99 -2.50 -4.18 -3.01
N GLU A 100 -3.66 -4.85 -3.02
CA GLU A 100 -4.49 -4.92 -1.82
C GLU A 100 -3.84 -5.75 -0.73
N ALA A 101 -3.25 -6.89 -1.11
CA ALA A 101 -2.61 -7.76 -0.13
C ALA A 101 -1.45 -7.05 0.55
N VAL A 102 -0.62 -6.36 -0.24
CA VAL A 102 0.53 -5.65 0.29
C VAL A 102 0.09 -4.54 1.23
N ALA A 103 -0.94 -3.78 0.84
CA ALA A 103 -1.43 -2.70 1.68
C ALA A 103 -1.92 -3.22 3.03
N LEU A 104 -2.69 -4.30 3.01
CA LEU A 104 -3.22 -4.87 4.25
C LEU A 104 -2.11 -5.40 5.16
N LEU A 105 -1.18 -6.15 4.58
CA LEU A 105 -0.13 -6.74 5.38
C LEU A 105 0.77 -5.67 5.98
N ALA A 106 1.07 -4.64 5.21
CA ALA A 106 1.93 -3.56 5.70
C ALA A 106 1.23 -2.72 6.75
N ALA A 107 -0.07 -2.55 6.63
CA ALA A 107 -0.81 -1.74 7.61
C ALA A 107 -1.01 -2.47 8.93
N GLY A 108 -0.84 -3.78 8.93
CA GLY A 108 -0.76 -4.55 10.16
C GLY A 108 -2.07 -5.18 10.59
N PRO A 109 -2.03 -5.91 11.70
CA PRO A 109 -3.22 -6.61 12.19
C PRO A 109 -4.36 -5.63 12.44
N GLY A 110 -5.53 -6.02 12.03
CA GLY A 110 -6.70 -5.17 12.21
C GLY A 110 -6.88 -4.12 11.14
N ALA A 111 -6.03 -4.11 10.12
CA ALA A 111 -6.14 -3.13 9.06
C ALA A 111 -7.33 -3.42 8.17
N THR A 112 -7.84 -2.38 7.55
CA THR A 112 -9.00 -2.46 6.67
C THR A 112 -8.68 -1.78 5.35
N LEU A 113 -9.04 -2.43 4.24
CA LEU A 113 -8.93 -1.78 2.94
C LEU A 113 -10.00 -0.70 2.85
N LEU A 114 -9.61 0.47 2.34
CA LEU A 114 -10.56 1.56 2.19
C LEU A 114 -11.38 1.43 0.92
N GLY A 115 -10.95 0.57 0.01
CA GLY A 115 -11.69 0.32 -1.22
C GLY A 115 -10.90 -0.67 -2.07
N PRO A 116 -11.45 -1.06 -3.21
CA PRO A 116 -10.72 -1.97 -4.09
C PRO A 116 -9.57 -1.23 -4.76
N ARG A 117 -8.65 -1.98 -5.33
CA ARG A 117 -7.49 -1.40 -6.00
C ARG A 117 -7.91 -0.44 -7.10
N LEU A 118 -7.06 0.54 -7.34
CA LEU A 118 -7.19 1.42 -8.48
C LEU A 118 -6.16 1.01 -9.52
N ILE A 119 -6.47 1.24 -10.77
CA ILE A 119 -5.55 0.95 -11.87
C ILE A 119 -5.09 2.29 -12.42
N SER A 120 -3.77 2.46 -12.61
CA SER A 120 -3.27 3.71 -13.15
C SER A 120 -3.85 3.97 -14.54
N ALA A 121 -3.89 5.23 -14.93
CA ALA A 121 -4.49 5.61 -16.22
C ALA A 121 -3.82 4.90 -17.39
N ASP A 122 -2.53 4.66 -17.32
CA ASP A 122 -1.81 3.96 -18.38
C ASP A 122 -1.90 2.45 -18.21
N ARG A 123 -2.60 1.96 -17.18
CA ARG A 123 -2.86 0.55 -16.91
C ARG A 123 -1.60 -0.25 -16.64
N GLN A 124 -0.54 0.40 -16.21
CA GLN A 124 0.73 -0.28 -15.91
C GLN A 124 0.86 -0.67 -14.46
N ALA A 125 0.14 -0.01 -13.58
CA ALA A 125 0.28 -0.26 -12.15
C ALA A 125 -1.08 -0.30 -11.47
N THR A 126 -1.15 -1.03 -10.35
CA THR A 126 -2.32 -1.01 -9.48
C THR A 126 -1.87 -0.49 -8.12
N ILE A 127 -2.79 0.14 -7.41
CA ILE A 127 -2.51 0.68 -6.10
C ILE A 127 -3.76 0.53 -5.24
N ALA A 128 -3.55 0.26 -3.95
CA ALA A 128 -4.66 0.15 -3.01
C ALA A 128 -4.24 0.76 -1.69
N VAL A 129 -5.21 1.15 -0.87
CA VAL A 129 -4.91 1.75 0.41
C VAL A 129 -5.59 0.98 1.53
N ALA A 130 -4.84 0.71 2.57
CA ALA A 130 -5.37 0.12 3.79
C ALA A 130 -5.09 1.08 4.94
N GLU A 131 -5.96 1.06 5.94
CA GLU A 131 -5.81 1.90 7.10
C GLU A 131 -5.65 1.00 8.30
N GLY A 132 -4.66 1.25 9.11
CA GLY A 132 -4.41 0.41 10.26
C GLY A 132 -3.44 1.05 11.23
N PRO A 133 -3.18 0.38 12.34
CA PRO A 133 -2.36 0.95 13.40
C PRO A 133 -0.87 0.84 13.15
N ARG A 134 -0.48 0.10 12.11
CA ARG A 134 0.89 -0.28 11.97
C ARG A 134 1.84 0.88 11.95
N GLY A 135 1.64 1.90 11.40
CA GLY A 135 2.59 2.96 11.38
C GLY A 135 2.74 3.69 12.68
N MET A 136 1.88 3.39 13.67
CA MET A 136 1.89 4.12 14.87
C MET A 136 2.74 3.54 15.92
N THR A 137 2.91 2.30 15.90
CA THR A 137 3.50 1.72 16.97
C THR A 137 4.78 1.40 16.75
N GLU A 138 5.32 1.23 17.15
CA GLU A 138 6.42 0.85 17.09
C GLU A 138 6.92 1.12 17.40
#